data_74cb95ca14ef3fd01cf2a76a972fc1d9
#
_entry.id   74cb95ca14ef3fd01cf2a76a972fc1d9
#
_cell.length_a   1.000
_cell.length_b   1.000
_cell.length_c   1.000
_cell.angle_alpha   90.00
_cell.angle_beta   90.00
_cell.angle_gamma   90.00
#
_symmetry.space_group_name_H-M   'P 1'
#
loop_
_entity.id
_entity.type
_entity.pdbx_description
1 polymer ?
#
loop_
_entity_poly.entity_id
_entity_poly.type
_entity_poly.pdbx_seq_one_letter_code
_entity_poly.pdbx_strand_id
1 'polypeptide(L)'
;MVSPIDVRDRDLYEVDGFEINDAYREDLDGGLIPKTELRDRVSRLATAVTEEYRSNPDFYPVCVLKGAMRFFVDLLRGLDLEVPYSEGIVYSSRYQSGPDAETPAVEFFQDDHLAGKDVLLVEDILHQGNTLATLRERIRRFDPRSGTGAPLFEGGIERGVGIA
;
A
#
# COMPACT_ATOMS: atom_id res chain seq x y z
N MET A 1 -10.08 0.74 -13.00
CA MET A 1 -8.96 1.17 -12.11
C MET A 1 -9.52 2.12 -11.07
N VAL A 2 -9.23 1.92 -9.79
CA VAL A 2 -9.77 2.74 -8.69
C VAL A 2 -8.79 3.89 -8.43
N SER A 3 -9.21 5.15 -8.64
CA SER A 3 -8.35 6.32 -8.45
C SER A 3 -7.96 6.51 -6.97
N PRO A 4 -6.73 6.91 -6.64
CA PRO A 4 -6.33 7.18 -5.25
C PRO A 4 -7.15 8.31 -4.64
N ILE A 5 -7.24 8.36 -3.31
CA ILE A 5 -7.79 9.52 -2.61
C ILE A 5 -6.74 10.64 -2.70
N ASP A 6 -7.10 11.75 -3.33
CA ASP A 6 -6.26 12.95 -3.35
C ASP A 6 -6.52 13.79 -2.09
N VAL A 7 -5.47 14.01 -1.31
CA VAL A 7 -5.57 14.73 -0.03
C VAL A 7 -4.87 16.09 -0.04
N ARG A 8 -4.35 16.52 -1.20
CA ARG A 8 -3.47 17.71 -1.30
C ARG A 8 -4.12 19.01 -0.89
N ASP A 9 -5.34 19.23 -1.33
CA ASP A 9 -6.08 20.49 -1.16
C ASP A 9 -7.36 20.25 -0.34
N ARG A 10 -7.34 19.24 0.55
CA ARG A 10 -8.46 18.96 1.43
C ARG A 10 -8.40 19.83 2.68
N ASP A 11 -9.54 20.37 3.02
CA ASP A 11 -9.76 20.93 4.35
C ASP A 11 -9.77 19.82 5.40
N LEU A 12 -9.28 20.13 6.59
CA LEU A 12 -9.35 19.23 7.72
C LEU A 12 -10.79 19.16 8.26
N TYR A 13 -11.24 17.98 8.58
CA TYR A 13 -12.45 17.79 9.36
C TYR A 13 -12.17 18.07 10.84
N GLU A 14 -13.16 18.55 11.58
CA GLU A 14 -13.05 18.74 13.02
C GLU A 14 -12.73 17.43 13.74
N VAL A 15 -11.83 17.49 14.73
CA VAL A 15 -11.35 16.33 15.50
C VAL A 15 -12.51 15.57 16.15
N ASP A 16 -13.57 16.27 16.57
CA ASP A 16 -14.74 15.68 17.23
C ASP A 16 -15.54 14.72 16.34
N GLY A 17 -15.37 14.79 15.02
CA GLY A 17 -15.95 13.85 14.05
C GLY A 17 -15.24 12.50 13.95
N PHE A 18 -14.12 12.32 14.67
CA PHE A 18 -13.28 11.13 14.58
C PHE A 18 -13.25 10.34 15.89
N GLU A 19 -13.26 9.00 15.77
CA GLU A 19 -13.00 8.08 16.89
C GLU A 19 -11.50 8.07 17.22
N ILE A 20 -11.04 9.04 18.00
CA ILE A 20 -9.64 9.21 18.38
C ILE A 20 -9.51 8.94 19.88
N ASN A 21 -8.40 8.32 20.28
CA ASN A 21 -8.05 8.20 21.69
C ASN A 21 -7.80 9.61 22.25
N ASP A 22 -8.44 9.92 23.37
CA ASP A 22 -8.37 11.24 24.02
C ASP A 22 -6.93 11.69 24.31
N ALA A 23 -6.01 10.75 24.52
CA ALA A 23 -4.59 11.05 24.73
C ALA A 23 -3.90 11.76 23.54
N TYR A 24 -4.48 11.67 22.33
CA TYR A 24 -3.92 12.30 21.12
C TYR A 24 -4.76 13.48 20.63
N ARG A 25 -5.92 13.74 21.24
CA ARG A 25 -6.88 14.73 20.74
C ARG A 25 -6.32 16.15 20.75
N GLU A 26 -5.54 16.49 21.77
CA GLU A 26 -4.92 17.81 21.92
C GLU A 26 -3.72 18.04 20.95
N ASP A 27 -3.16 16.96 20.40
CA ASP A 27 -2.02 17.03 19.49
C ASP A 27 -2.44 17.08 18.00
N LEU A 28 -3.75 17.08 17.71
CA LEU A 28 -4.28 17.00 16.36
C LEU A 28 -5.06 18.23 15.98
N ASP A 29 -4.68 18.86 14.87
CA ASP A 29 -5.41 20.00 14.29
C ASP A 29 -6.73 19.60 13.61
N GLY A 30 -6.87 18.33 13.22
CA GLY A 30 -8.04 17.79 12.54
C GLY A 30 -7.82 16.42 11.93
N GLY A 31 -8.87 15.87 11.32
CA GLY A 31 -8.83 14.62 10.55
C GLY A 31 -8.83 14.89 9.05
N LEU A 32 -8.06 14.14 8.29
CA LEU A 32 -7.94 14.34 6.85
C LEU A 32 -8.87 13.42 6.04
N ILE A 33 -9.05 12.16 6.49
CA ILE A 33 -9.85 11.15 5.82
C ILE A 33 -10.78 10.46 6.82
N PRO A 34 -12.11 10.59 6.67
CA PRO A 34 -13.06 9.89 7.51
C PRO A 34 -12.95 8.36 7.36
N LYS A 35 -13.13 7.65 8.47
CA LYS A 35 -13.10 6.17 8.53
C LYS A 35 -14.03 5.50 7.51
N THR A 36 -15.19 6.11 7.25
CA THR A 36 -16.15 5.61 6.26
C THR A 36 -15.61 5.70 4.83
N GLU A 37 -14.99 6.81 4.47
CA GLU A 37 -14.37 7.01 3.15
C GLU A 37 -13.21 6.02 2.95
N LEU A 38 -12.40 5.82 4.00
CA LEU A 38 -11.30 4.87 3.98
C LEU A 38 -11.79 3.44 3.76
N ARG A 39 -12.82 3.01 4.51
CA ARG A 39 -13.42 1.67 4.36
C ARG A 39 -14.00 1.44 2.97
N ASP A 40 -14.73 2.41 2.45
CA ASP A 40 -15.26 2.38 1.09
C ASP A 40 -14.14 2.23 0.06
N ARG A 41 -13.04 2.93 0.26
CA ARG A 41 -11.88 2.86 -0.62
C ARG A 41 -11.24 1.48 -0.58
N VAL A 42 -10.99 0.94 0.61
CA VAL A 42 -10.43 -0.41 0.78
C VAL A 42 -11.33 -1.46 0.13
N SER A 43 -12.65 -1.36 0.33
CA SER A 43 -13.61 -2.27 -0.28
C SER A 43 -13.57 -2.25 -1.81
N ARG A 44 -13.52 -1.06 -2.43
CA ARG A 44 -13.40 -0.93 -3.90
C ARG A 44 -12.08 -1.48 -4.42
N LEU A 45 -10.99 -1.26 -3.69
CA LEU A 45 -9.69 -1.85 -4.04
C LEU A 45 -9.73 -3.37 -3.96
N ALA A 46 -10.29 -3.93 -2.89
CA ALA A 46 -10.44 -5.37 -2.74
C ALA A 46 -11.25 -5.99 -3.88
N THR A 47 -12.34 -5.33 -4.30
CA THR A 47 -13.13 -5.75 -5.46
C THR A 47 -12.29 -5.75 -6.73
N ALA A 48 -11.57 -4.67 -7.01
CA ALA A 48 -10.73 -4.57 -8.21
C ALA A 48 -9.59 -5.61 -8.24
N VAL A 49 -8.94 -5.85 -7.09
CA VAL A 49 -7.91 -6.89 -6.96
C VAL A 49 -8.53 -8.27 -7.15
N THR A 50 -9.71 -8.52 -6.57
CA THR A 50 -10.43 -9.78 -6.75
C THR A 50 -10.75 -10.03 -8.23
N GLU A 51 -11.26 -9.04 -8.94
CA GLU A 51 -11.59 -9.17 -10.36
C GLU A 51 -10.35 -9.50 -11.21
N GLU A 52 -9.20 -8.89 -10.90
CA GLU A 52 -7.97 -9.07 -11.66
C GLU A 52 -7.26 -10.40 -11.34
N TYR A 53 -7.30 -10.82 -10.07
CA TYR A 53 -6.51 -11.97 -9.60
C TYR A 53 -7.35 -13.18 -9.16
N ARG A 54 -8.67 -13.19 -9.41
CA ARG A 54 -9.63 -14.19 -8.91
C ARG A 54 -9.16 -15.65 -8.98
N SER A 55 -8.64 -16.06 -10.10
CA SER A 55 -8.21 -17.45 -10.37
C SER A 55 -6.70 -17.54 -10.64
N ASN A 56 -5.93 -16.57 -10.19
CA ASN A 56 -4.49 -16.53 -10.43
C ASN A 56 -3.70 -17.17 -9.27
N PRO A 57 -3.14 -18.39 -9.47
CA PRO A 57 -2.41 -19.12 -8.42
C PRO A 57 -1.04 -18.49 -8.10
N ASP A 58 -0.56 -17.59 -8.95
CA ASP A 58 0.73 -16.94 -8.78
C ASP A 58 0.60 -15.52 -8.18
N PHE A 59 -0.61 -15.13 -7.80
CA PHE A 59 -0.83 -13.87 -7.09
C PHE A 59 -0.05 -13.82 -5.77
N TYR A 60 0.71 -12.73 -5.59
CA TYR A 60 1.57 -12.55 -4.43
C TYR A 60 1.55 -11.10 -3.95
N PRO A 61 0.63 -10.75 -3.03
CA PRO A 61 0.59 -9.42 -2.44
C PRO A 61 1.75 -9.22 -1.46
N VAL A 62 2.39 -8.07 -1.52
CA VAL A 62 3.54 -7.69 -0.68
C VAL A 62 3.24 -6.42 0.09
N CYS A 63 3.25 -6.52 1.41
CA CYS A 63 3.09 -5.40 2.32
C CYS A 63 4.38 -4.58 2.46
N VAL A 64 4.32 -3.28 2.26
CA VAL A 64 5.44 -2.37 2.55
C VAL A 64 5.34 -1.90 4.00
N LEU A 65 6.20 -2.43 4.86
CA LEU A 65 6.18 -2.11 6.28
C LEU A 65 6.80 -0.72 6.54
N LYS A 66 6.35 -0.01 7.62
CA LYS A 66 5.37 -0.49 8.64
C LYS A 66 3.98 0.12 8.41
N GLY A 67 3.89 1.24 7.69
CA GLY A 67 2.66 2.03 7.53
C GLY A 67 1.52 1.21 6.95
N ALA A 68 1.78 0.54 5.84
CA ALA A 68 0.78 -0.20 5.10
C ALA A 68 0.17 -1.41 5.83
N MET A 69 0.71 -1.85 6.97
CA MET A 69 0.32 -3.12 7.58
C MET A 69 -1.18 -3.22 7.89
N ARG A 70 -1.80 -2.16 8.43
CA ARG A 70 -3.25 -2.18 8.73
C ARG A 70 -4.08 -2.21 7.45
N PHE A 71 -3.73 -1.36 6.50
CA PHE A 71 -4.37 -1.32 5.19
C PHE A 71 -4.24 -2.65 4.46
N PHE A 72 -3.06 -3.27 4.50
CA PHE A 72 -2.80 -4.58 3.90
C PHE A 72 -3.72 -5.65 4.45
N VAL A 73 -3.85 -5.75 5.77
CA VAL A 73 -4.74 -6.74 6.42
C VAL A 73 -6.19 -6.51 6.03
N ASP A 74 -6.66 -5.27 6.01
CA ASP A 74 -8.04 -4.94 5.65
C ASP A 74 -8.31 -5.21 4.17
N LEU A 75 -7.34 -4.93 3.30
CA LEU A 75 -7.40 -5.27 1.88
C LEU A 75 -7.54 -6.79 1.68
N LEU A 76 -6.65 -7.59 2.29
CA LEU A 76 -6.68 -9.05 2.15
C LEU A 76 -7.98 -9.66 2.68
N ARG A 77 -8.55 -9.13 3.76
CA ARG A 77 -9.86 -9.57 4.28
C ARG A 77 -11.02 -9.34 3.32
N GLY A 78 -10.89 -8.36 2.44
CA GLY A 78 -11.89 -8.04 1.42
C GLY A 78 -11.75 -8.83 0.12
N LEU A 79 -10.68 -9.61 -0.06
CA LEU A 79 -10.47 -10.41 -1.27
C LEU A 79 -11.38 -11.66 -1.28
N ASP A 80 -11.95 -11.95 -2.46
CA ASP A 80 -12.74 -13.14 -2.76
C ASP A 80 -12.08 -13.92 -3.92
N LEU A 81 -10.97 -14.59 -3.62
CA LEU A 81 -10.18 -15.36 -4.60
C LEU A 81 -10.58 -16.82 -4.57
N GLU A 82 -10.59 -17.45 -5.75
CA GLU A 82 -10.95 -18.87 -5.94
C GLU A 82 -9.76 -19.81 -5.70
N VAL A 83 -8.55 -19.27 -5.58
CA VAL A 83 -7.31 -20.02 -5.41
C VAL A 83 -6.56 -19.56 -4.15
N PRO A 84 -5.84 -20.46 -3.48
CA PRO A 84 -4.97 -20.05 -2.38
C PRO A 84 -3.82 -19.21 -2.90
N TYR A 85 -3.39 -18.26 -2.09
CA TYR A 85 -2.24 -17.40 -2.36
C TYR A 85 -1.36 -17.31 -1.11
N SER A 86 -0.12 -16.84 -1.31
CA SER A 86 0.80 -16.50 -0.23
C SER A 86 1.05 -15.00 -0.26
N GLU A 87 1.44 -14.44 0.87
CA GLU A 87 1.78 -13.02 1.01
C GLU A 87 3.24 -12.83 1.41
N GLY A 88 3.77 -11.68 1.05
CA GLY A 88 5.12 -11.26 1.40
C GLY A 88 5.15 -9.96 2.18
N ILE A 89 6.31 -9.70 2.77
CA ILE A 89 6.58 -8.49 3.52
C ILE A 89 7.90 -7.90 3.06
N VAL A 90 7.93 -6.58 2.86
CA VAL A 90 9.16 -5.84 2.61
C VAL A 90 9.27 -4.71 3.62
N TYR A 91 10.45 -4.54 4.20
CA TYR A 91 10.76 -3.40 5.03
C TYR A 91 11.46 -2.33 4.21
N SER A 92 10.92 -1.12 4.22
CA SER A 92 11.54 0.05 3.60
C SER A 92 11.78 1.11 4.66
N SER A 93 13.01 1.56 4.84
CA SER A 93 13.36 2.60 5.80
C SER A 93 14.15 3.72 5.13
N ARG A 94 13.62 4.94 5.18
CA ARG A 94 14.37 6.14 4.79
C ARG A 94 15.39 6.56 5.84
N TYR A 95 15.18 6.15 7.11
CA TYR A 95 16.00 6.60 8.24
C TYR A 95 17.31 5.84 8.39
N GLN A 96 17.44 4.63 7.83
CA GLN A 96 18.67 3.84 7.93
C GLN A 96 19.78 4.32 6.97
N SER A 97 19.43 5.09 5.96
CA SER A 97 20.37 5.57 4.94
C SER A 97 20.96 6.94 5.26
N GLY A 98 20.58 7.57 6.39
CA GLY A 98 21.01 8.92 6.76
C GLY A 98 20.14 10.03 6.14
N PRO A 99 20.25 11.28 6.64
CA PRO A 99 19.41 12.40 6.21
C PRO A 99 19.58 12.79 4.74
N ASP A 100 20.70 12.44 4.12
CA ASP A 100 21.06 12.79 2.76
C ASP A 100 20.84 11.66 1.74
N ALA A 101 20.27 10.52 2.18
CA ALA A 101 20.08 9.38 1.30
C ALA A 101 18.86 9.57 0.39
N GLU A 102 19.09 9.71 -0.89
CA GLU A 102 18.04 9.80 -1.92
C GLU A 102 17.30 8.47 -2.11
N THR A 103 17.91 7.35 -1.76
CA THR A 103 17.36 6.00 -1.98
C THR A 103 17.07 5.33 -0.63
N PRO A 104 15.84 4.86 -0.39
CA PRO A 104 15.50 4.14 0.84
C PRO A 104 16.23 2.79 0.91
N ALA A 105 16.66 2.40 2.11
CA ALA A 105 17.09 1.03 2.36
C ALA A 105 15.89 0.09 2.27
N VAL A 106 16.04 -1.01 1.55
CA VAL A 106 14.97 -2.00 1.32
C VAL A 106 15.46 -3.38 1.72
N GLU A 107 14.72 -4.02 2.60
CA GLU A 107 14.96 -5.39 3.03
C GLU A 107 13.70 -6.23 2.78
N PHE A 108 13.82 -7.30 1.99
CA PHE A 108 12.78 -8.30 1.84
C PHE A 108 12.96 -9.40 2.88
N PHE A 109 11.88 -9.88 3.46
CA PHE A 109 11.94 -10.99 4.40
C PHE A 109 11.85 -12.38 3.74
N GLN A 110 11.45 -12.44 2.47
CA GLN A 110 11.29 -13.71 1.71
C GLN A 110 11.49 -13.48 0.21
N ASP A 111 12.72 -13.18 -0.20
CA ASP A 111 13.05 -12.80 -1.60
C ASP A 111 12.89 -13.96 -2.58
N ASP A 112 13.17 -15.20 -2.15
CA ASP A 112 13.15 -16.43 -2.94
C ASP A 112 11.75 -16.86 -3.42
N HIS A 113 10.71 -16.26 -2.85
CA HIS A 113 9.31 -16.53 -3.23
C HIS A 113 8.77 -15.64 -4.36
N LEU A 114 9.54 -14.68 -4.85
CA LEU A 114 9.06 -13.70 -5.85
C LEU A 114 9.18 -14.22 -7.31
N ALA A 115 10.05 -15.19 -7.56
CA ALA A 115 10.26 -15.73 -8.89
C ALA A 115 8.97 -16.35 -9.47
N GLY A 116 8.60 -15.93 -10.68
CA GLY A 116 7.41 -16.41 -11.37
C GLY A 116 6.07 -15.92 -10.77
N LYS A 117 6.08 -15.02 -9.78
CA LYS A 117 4.87 -14.49 -9.15
C LYS A 117 4.35 -13.22 -9.82
N ASP A 118 3.05 -13.02 -9.74
CA ASP A 118 2.38 -11.77 -10.06
C ASP A 118 2.30 -10.92 -8.79
N VAL A 119 3.25 -10.00 -8.65
CA VAL A 119 3.48 -9.26 -7.41
C VAL A 119 2.64 -7.99 -7.34
N LEU A 120 1.82 -7.87 -6.29
CA LEU A 120 1.08 -6.67 -5.93
C LEU A 120 1.74 -5.96 -4.74
N LEU A 121 2.41 -4.85 -4.97
CA LEU A 121 2.92 -4.00 -3.87
C LEU A 121 1.79 -3.20 -3.23
N VAL A 122 1.66 -3.31 -1.90
CA VAL A 122 0.68 -2.57 -1.11
C VAL A 122 1.39 -1.58 -0.21
N GLU A 123 1.14 -0.29 -0.45
CA GLU A 123 1.70 0.86 0.27
C GLU A 123 0.55 1.77 0.71
N ASP A 124 0.61 2.32 1.90
CA ASP A 124 -0.44 3.21 2.43
C ASP A 124 -0.34 4.63 1.87
N ILE A 125 0.84 5.22 1.88
CA ILE A 125 1.07 6.61 1.45
C ILE A 125 2.07 6.67 0.30
N LEU A 126 1.63 7.20 -0.82
CA LEU A 126 2.48 7.51 -1.94
C LEU A 126 2.82 9.02 -1.96
N HIS A 127 3.97 9.39 -1.46
CA HIS A 127 4.39 10.81 -1.45
C HIS A 127 5.04 11.22 -2.77
N GLN A 128 6.21 10.67 -3.09
CA GLN A 128 7.00 10.99 -4.30
C GLN A 128 7.21 9.78 -5.21
N GLY A 129 6.69 8.61 -4.84
CA GLY A 129 6.86 7.38 -5.60
C GLY A 129 8.25 6.73 -5.52
N ASN A 130 9.23 7.38 -4.90
CA ASN A 130 10.62 6.88 -4.86
C ASN A 130 10.73 5.50 -4.21
N THR A 131 9.99 5.25 -3.13
CA THR A 131 9.95 3.94 -2.45
C THR A 131 9.46 2.85 -3.41
N LEU A 132 8.31 3.08 -4.05
CA LEU A 132 7.74 2.10 -4.98
C LEU A 132 8.61 1.91 -6.23
N ALA A 133 9.23 2.98 -6.76
CA ALA A 133 10.15 2.87 -7.88
C ALA A 133 11.35 1.98 -7.53
N THR A 134 11.97 2.21 -6.35
CA THR A 134 13.07 1.40 -5.84
C THR A 134 12.65 -0.05 -5.61
N LEU A 135 11.48 -0.28 -5.01
CA LEU A 135 10.93 -1.62 -4.79
C LEU A 135 10.68 -2.36 -6.09
N ARG A 136 10.06 -1.70 -7.08
CA ARG A 136 9.81 -2.30 -8.41
C ARG A 136 11.11 -2.69 -9.11
N GLU A 137 12.13 -1.84 -9.08
CA GLU A 137 13.44 -2.16 -9.66
C GLU A 137 14.08 -3.37 -8.96
N ARG A 138 13.95 -3.44 -7.64
CA ARG A 138 14.50 -4.55 -6.87
C ARG A 138 13.75 -5.87 -7.10
N ILE A 139 12.42 -5.84 -7.15
CA ILE A 139 11.56 -7.00 -7.45
C ILE A 139 11.88 -7.57 -8.83
N ARG A 140 12.13 -6.74 -9.84
CA ARG A 140 12.50 -7.20 -11.20
C ARG A 140 13.73 -8.10 -11.22
N ARG A 141 14.63 -7.98 -10.23
CA ARG A 141 15.83 -8.83 -10.13
C ARG A 141 15.52 -10.27 -9.73
N PHE A 142 14.32 -10.52 -9.19
CA PHE A 142 13.86 -11.85 -8.79
C PHE A 142 13.01 -12.56 -9.87
N ASP A 143 13.02 -12.04 -11.09
CA ASP A 143 12.31 -12.60 -12.24
C ASP A 143 10.82 -12.89 -11.96
N PRO A 144 10.01 -11.90 -11.56
CA PRO A 144 8.57 -12.06 -11.40
C PRO A 144 7.93 -12.40 -12.75
N ARG A 145 6.80 -13.10 -12.75
CA ARG A 145 6.11 -13.60 -13.96
C ARG A 145 5.71 -12.47 -14.91
N SER A 146 5.11 -11.43 -14.39
CA SER A 146 4.78 -10.25 -15.18
C SER A 146 5.55 -9.07 -14.67
N GLY A 147 6.20 -8.36 -15.56
CA GLY A 147 6.80 -7.08 -15.27
C GLY A 147 5.76 -5.99 -14.90
N THR A 148 4.52 -6.36 -14.80
CA THR A 148 3.37 -5.55 -14.39
C THR A 148 3.23 -5.56 -12.88
N GLY A 149 4.28 -5.18 -12.18
CA GLY A 149 4.07 -4.84 -10.78
C GLY A 149 2.84 -3.96 -10.69
N ALA A 150 1.81 -4.45 -10.09
CA ALA A 150 0.56 -3.85 -9.67
C ALA A 150 0.04 -2.69 -10.53
N PRO A 151 -0.88 -2.96 -11.44
CA PRO A 151 -1.58 -1.92 -12.19
C PRO A 151 -2.38 -0.93 -11.32
N LEU A 152 -2.58 -1.20 -10.05
CA LEU A 152 -3.14 -0.23 -9.11
C LEU A 152 -2.29 1.04 -9.01
N PHE A 153 -1.03 1.01 -9.46
CA PHE A 153 -0.08 2.08 -9.30
C PHE A 153 0.53 2.61 -10.61
N GLU A 154 0.12 2.13 -11.77
CA GLU A 154 0.72 2.53 -13.06
C GLU A 154 0.13 3.77 -13.74
N GLY A 155 -0.90 4.34 -13.26
CA GLY A 155 -1.58 5.46 -13.92
C GLY A 155 -1.76 6.69 -13.06
N GLY A 156 -0.74 7.50 -12.86
CA GLY A 156 -0.89 8.76 -12.15
C GLY A 156 -0.72 8.63 -10.65
N ILE A 157 0.35 7.98 -10.25
CA ILE A 157 0.76 7.89 -8.86
C ILE A 157 1.48 9.19 -8.47
N GLU A 158 0.75 10.23 -8.41
CA GLU A 158 1.12 11.34 -7.57
C GLU A 158 0.10 11.37 -6.44
N ARG A 159 0.51 10.85 -5.26
CA ARG A 159 -0.06 11.09 -3.94
C ARG A 159 -1.00 10.03 -3.34
N GLY A 160 -0.57 9.64 -2.20
CA GLY A 160 -0.95 8.55 -1.38
C GLY A 160 -2.23 8.64 -0.58
N VAL A 161 -2.64 7.47 -0.10
CA VAL A 161 -3.65 7.33 0.94
C VAL A 161 -2.94 7.30 2.28
N GLY A 162 -3.09 8.34 3.07
CA GLY A 162 -2.74 8.30 4.48
C GLY A 162 -3.83 7.58 5.26
N ILE A 163 -3.44 6.55 6.02
CA ILE A 163 -4.30 5.92 7.02
C ILE A 163 -3.87 6.45 8.38
N ALA A 164 -4.74 7.23 9.00
CA ALA A 164 -4.60 7.60 10.40
C ALA A 164 -5.15 6.49 11.30
#